data_fb2cba4b37d5ef05910da40c02be9caf
#
_entry.id   fb2cba4b37d5ef05910da40c02be9caf
#
_cell.length_a   1.000
_cell.length_b   1.000
_cell.length_c   1.000
_cell.angle_alpha   90.00
_cell.angle_beta   90.00
_cell.angle_gamma   90.00
#
_symmetry.space_group_name_H-M   'P 1'
#
loop_
_entity.id
_entity.type
_entity.pdbx_description
1 polymer ?
#
loop_
_entity_poly.entity_id
_entity_poly.type
_entity_poly.pdbx_seq_one_letter_code
_entity_poly.pdbx_strand_id
1 'polypeptide(L)' 'MKTHLTNTTEGHSKFWSIKTYEENGEYLFSVCYGKIDTDGREDTPKTFSTAEERDTAVDKLINSKLKKGYV' A
#
# COMPACT_ATOMS: atom_id res chain seq x y z
N MET A 1 1.84 -9.21 -5.83
CA MET A 1 1.04 -9.26 -4.59
C MET A 1 0.28 -7.95 -4.43
N LYS A 2 -0.93 -8.03 -3.95
CA LYS A 2 -1.75 -6.84 -3.65
C LYS A 2 -2.41 -7.02 -2.28
N THR A 3 -2.31 -5.98 -1.44
CA THR A 3 -2.96 -5.96 -0.14
C THR A 3 -3.91 -4.76 -0.09
N HIS A 4 -5.15 -5.00 0.31
CA HIS A 4 -6.17 -3.96 0.43
C HIS A 4 -6.68 -3.93 1.86
N LEU A 5 -6.58 -2.77 2.49
CA LEU A 5 -6.99 -2.57 3.88
C LEU A 5 -8.03 -1.45 3.96
N THR A 6 -8.91 -1.54 4.95
CA THR A 6 -9.93 -0.51 5.18
C THR A 6 -9.91 -0.09 6.64
N ASN A 7 -10.35 1.14 6.89
CA ASN A 7 -10.51 1.66 8.25
C ASN A 7 -11.88 2.33 8.35
N THR A 8 -12.76 1.73 9.15
CA THR A 8 -14.12 2.23 9.37
C THR A 8 -14.35 2.57 10.84
N THR A 9 -13.27 2.67 11.65
CA THR A 9 -13.41 2.96 13.08
C THR A 9 -13.64 4.45 13.32
N GLU A 10 -14.44 4.78 14.34
CA GLU A 10 -14.66 6.15 14.82
C GLU A 10 -15.04 7.15 13.71
N GLY A 11 -15.92 6.73 12.81
CA GLY A 11 -16.38 7.60 11.73
C GLY A 11 -15.45 7.70 10.53
N HIS A 12 -14.34 6.97 10.54
CA HIS A 12 -13.51 6.85 9.37
C HIS A 12 -14.17 5.99 8.32
N SER A 13 -13.92 6.29 7.05
CA SER A 13 -14.38 5.49 5.93
C SER A 13 -13.35 5.62 4.82
N LYS A 14 -12.24 4.91 4.98
CA LYS A 14 -11.10 5.03 4.05
C LYS A 14 -10.47 3.68 3.77
N PHE A 15 -9.81 3.62 2.62
CA PHE A 15 -9.05 2.44 2.21
C PHE A 15 -7.60 2.81 1.94
N TRP A 16 -6.76 1.80 1.98
CA TRP A 16 -5.36 1.89 1.61
C TRP A 16 -4.98 0.57 0.97
N SER A 17 -4.38 0.62 -0.20
CA SER A 17 -3.93 -0.59 -0.88
C SER A 17 -2.52 -0.41 -1.39
N ILE A 18 -1.80 -1.51 -1.48
CA ILE A 18 -0.43 -1.55 -1.99
C ILE A 18 -0.31 -2.74 -2.92
N LYS A 19 0.36 -2.55 -4.04
CA LYS A 19 0.66 -3.64 -4.96
C LYS A 19 2.14 -3.65 -5.30
N THR A 20 2.68 -4.85 -5.47
CA THR A 20 4.06 -5.04 -5.86
C THR A 20 4.11 -5.59 -7.28
N TYR A 21 5.14 -5.18 -8.02
CA TYR A 21 5.34 -5.64 -9.39
C TYR A 21 6.80 -5.46 -9.80
N GLU A 22 7.14 -5.99 -10.96
CA GLU A 22 8.46 -5.85 -11.55
C GLU A 22 8.31 -5.17 -12.91
N GLU A 23 9.28 -4.32 -13.23
CA GLU A 23 9.29 -3.63 -14.51
C GLU A 23 10.72 -3.32 -14.90
N ASN A 24 11.13 -3.72 -16.10
CA ASN A 24 12.47 -3.47 -16.63
C ASN A 24 13.60 -3.90 -15.68
N GLY A 25 13.44 -5.04 -15.01
CA GLY A 25 14.44 -5.56 -14.08
C GLY A 25 14.47 -4.86 -12.73
N GLU A 26 13.55 -3.96 -12.48
CA GLU A 26 13.42 -3.27 -11.20
C GLU A 26 12.22 -3.79 -10.41
N TYR A 27 12.28 -3.65 -9.09
CA TYR A 27 11.24 -4.11 -8.18
C TYR A 27 10.53 -2.90 -7.60
N LEU A 28 9.21 -2.83 -7.80
CA LEU A 28 8.44 -1.64 -7.46
C LEU A 28 7.25 -1.97 -6.57
N PHE A 29 6.76 -0.95 -5.87
CA PHE A 29 5.42 -0.99 -5.31
C PHE A 29 4.73 0.35 -5.56
N SER A 30 3.40 0.31 -5.62
CA SER A 30 2.59 1.51 -5.67
C SER A 30 1.49 1.44 -4.61
N VAL A 31 1.07 2.61 -4.14
CA VAL A 31 0.05 2.76 -3.09
C VAL A 31 -1.11 3.55 -3.66
N CYS A 32 -2.33 3.11 -3.34
CA CYS A 32 -3.54 3.84 -3.65
C CYS A 32 -4.37 3.96 -2.38
N TYR A 33 -4.90 5.15 -2.09
CA TYR A 33 -5.65 5.39 -0.86
C TYR A 33 -6.72 6.45 -1.07
N GLY A 34 -7.70 6.47 -0.17
CA GLY A 34 -8.77 7.46 -0.25
C GLY A 34 -10.00 7.02 0.54
N LYS A 35 -11.13 7.68 0.27
CA LYS A 35 -12.40 7.28 0.85
C LYS A 35 -12.91 6.00 0.20
N ILE A 36 -13.56 5.15 1.00
CA ILE A 36 -14.23 3.97 0.47
C ILE A 36 -15.28 4.43 -0.56
N ASP A 37 -15.45 3.64 -1.62
CA ASP A 37 -16.35 3.93 -2.75
C ASP A 37 -15.89 5.07 -3.66
N THR A 38 -14.60 5.46 -3.57
CA THR A 38 -13.98 6.36 -4.53
C THR A 38 -12.79 5.65 -5.17
N ASP A 39 -12.31 6.22 -6.28
CA ASP A 39 -11.11 5.68 -6.96
C ASP A 39 -9.83 5.92 -6.15
N GLY A 40 -9.86 6.88 -5.23
CA GLY A 40 -8.72 7.22 -4.42
C GLY A 40 -7.64 7.97 -5.19
N ARG A 41 -6.47 8.09 -4.55
CA ARG A 41 -5.28 8.71 -5.12
C ARG A 41 -4.14 7.71 -5.16
N GLU A 42 -3.45 7.65 -6.28
CA GLU A 42 -2.29 6.78 -6.44
C GLU A 42 -1.01 7.60 -6.29
N ASP A 43 -0.12 7.13 -5.40
CA ASP A 43 1.18 7.77 -5.23
C ASP A 43 2.15 7.31 -6.32
N THR A 44 3.21 8.11 -6.52
CA THR A 44 4.29 7.74 -7.43
C THR A 44 4.93 6.43 -6.96
N PRO A 45 5.08 5.43 -7.84
CA PRO A 45 5.70 4.16 -7.46
C PRO A 45 7.11 4.33 -6.94
N LYS A 46 7.50 3.48 -6.00
CA LYS A 46 8.87 3.42 -5.49
C LYS A 46 9.59 2.23 -6.09
N THR A 47 10.85 2.43 -6.43
CA THR A 47 11.69 1.47 -7.13
C THR A 47 12.84 1.00 -6.24
N PHE A 48 13.15 -0.29 -6.30
CA PHE A 48 14.20 -0.92 -5.51
C PHE A 48 15.06 -1.82 -6.40
N SER A 49 16.30 -2.01 -6.01
CA SER A 49 17.24 -2.86 -6.75
C SER A 49 16.99 -4.35 -6.53
N THR A 50 16.39 -4.72 -5.40
CA THR A 50 16.10 -6.13 -5.07
C THR A 50 14.69 -6.29 -4.57
N ALA A 51 14.14 -7.49 -4.77
CA ALA A 51 12.82 -7.82 -4.24
C ALA A 51 12.80 -7.79 -2.71
N GLU A 52 13.90 -8.18 -2.09
CA GLU A 52 14.02 -8.20 -0.63
C GLU A 52 13.88 -6.80 -0.03
N GLU A 53 14.57 -5.82 -0.62
CA GLU A 53 14.46 -4.43 -0.18
C GLU A 53 13.04 -3.91 -0.33
N ARG A 54 12.43 -4.19 -1.49
CA ARG A 54 11.03 -3.80 -1.75
C ARG A 54 10.10 -4.41 -0.71
N ASP A 55 10.22 -5.71 -0.46
CA ASP A 55 9.32 -6.43 0.44
C ASP A 55 9.47 -5.96 1.88
N THR A 56 10.68 -5.62 2.31
CA THR A 56 10.93 -5.04 3.63
C THR A 56 10.20 -3.70 3.77
N ALA A 57 10.26 -2.85 2.76
CA ALA A 57 9.57 -1.55 2.77
C ALA A 57 8.05 -1.74 2.79
N VAL A 58 7.54 -2.70 2.02
CA VAL A 58 6.11 -3.01 1.97
C VAL A 58 5.61 -3.48 3.34
N ASP A 59 6.34 -4.40 3.98
CA ASP A 59 5.96 -4.90 5.30
C ASP A 59 5.88 -3.80 6.35
N LYS A 60 6.83 -2.86 6.33
CA LYS A 60 6.81 -1.72 7.25
C LYS A 60 5.57 -0.85 7.05
N LEU A 61 5.19 -0.61 5.80
CA LEU A 61 4.02 0.19 5.49
C LEU A 61 2.73 -0.51 5.93
N ILE A 62 2.59 -1.80 5.62
CA ILE A 62 1.43 -2.58 6.03
C ILE A 62 1.29 -2.57 7.55
N ASN A 63 2.38 -2.85 8.27
CA ASN A 63 2.36 -2.86 9.73
C ASN A 63 1.99 -1.50 10.31
N SER A 64 2.47 -0.42 9.70
CA SER A 64 2.11 0.94 10.10
C SER A 64 0.60 1.17 9.97
N LYS A 65 -0.02 0.69 8.89
CA LYS A 65 -1.46 0.84 8.68
C LYS A 65 -2.26 0.00 9.64
N LEU A 66 -1.83 -1.22 9.92
CA LEU A 66 -2.50 -2.09 10.90
C LEU A 66 -2.51 -1.44 12.28
N LYS A 67 -1.42 -0.79 12.67
CA LYS A 67 -1.35 -0.07 13.95
C LYS A 67 -2.29 1.12 14.03
N LYS A 68 -2.66 1.69 12.89
CA LYS A 68 -3.57 2.83 12.82
C LYS A 68 -5.06 2.43 12.76
N GLY A 69 -5.34 1.15 12.82
CA GLY A 69 -6.71 0.64 12.80
C GLY A 69 -7.20 0.16 11.46
N TYR A 70 -6.36 0.10 10.44
CA TYR A 70 -6.73 -0.54 9.19
C TYR A 70 -6.77 -2.06 9.37
N VAL A 71 -7.69 -2.70 8.68
CA VAL A 71 -7.87 -4.15 8.73
C VAL A 71 -8.06 -4.73 7.33
#